data_5266a99d25472a973f5c50f1895e0f84
#
_entry.id   5266a99d25472a973f5c50f1895e0f84
#
_cell.length_a   1.000
_cell.length_b   1.000
_cell.length_c   1.000
_cell.angle_alpha   90.00
_cell.angle_beta   90.00
_cell.angle_gamma   90.00
#
_symmetry.space_group_name_H-M   'P 1'
#
loop_
_entity.id
_entity.type
_entity.pdbx_description
1 polymer ?
#
loop_
_entity_poly.entity_id
_entity_poly.type
_entity_poly.pdbx_seq_one_letter_code
_entity_poly.pdbx_strand_id
1 'polypeptide(L)'
;MIGVPEVVLTGFDYLGATKQEEMRRNLSLLYETVEGTCPGDRLFGLNPCFQDAPLNVAVNLFALEVIEKTEIYEDKAEILDIRYTQSQDGNLTPQIIVGAKQDTEGG
;
A
#
# COMPACT_ATOMS: atom_id res chain seq x y z
N MET A 1 -3.32 15.52 6.80
CA MET A 1 -4.07 14.64 5.89
C MET A 1 -3.10 13.83 5.06
N ILE A 2 -3.44 12.57 4.81
CA ILE A 2 -2.58 11.69 4.03
C ILE A 2 -3.02 11.74 2.58
N GLY A 3 -2.09 12.06 1.68
CA GLY A 3 -2.40 12.16 0.26
C GLY A 3 -2.35 10.81 -0.46
N VAL A 4 -2.35 10.86 -1.78
CA VAL A 4 -2.33 9.65 -2.61
C VAL A 4 -1.00 8.94 -2.44
N PRO A 5 -0.99 7.66 -2.14
CA PRO A 5 0.27 6.94 -1.93
C PRO A 5 1.01 6.69 -3.22
N GLU A 6 2.33 6.65 -3.10
CA GLU A 6 3.20 6.31 -4.21
C GLU A 6 3.74 4.91 -3.95
N VAL A 7 3.76 4.06 -4.94
CA VAL A 7 4.23 2.68 -4.80
C VAL A 7 5.60 2.54 -5.45
N VAL A 8 6.55 2.03 -4.69
CA VAL A 8 7.90 1.77 -5.18
C VAL A 8 8.15 0.27 -5.05
N LEU A 9 8.48 -0.39 -6.15
CA LEU A 9 8.76 -1.82 -6.15
C LEU A 9 10.27 -2.05 -6.10
N THR A 10 10.67 -3.04 -5.32
CA THR A 10 12.07 -3.40 -5.23
C THR A 10 12.19 -4.92 -5.15
N GLY A 11 13.19 -5.49 -5.78
CA GLY A 11 13.39 -6.93 -5.75
C GLY A 11 12.52 -7.71 -6.69
N PHE A 12 11.87 -7.05 -7.64
CA PHE A 12 11.01 -7.74 -8.59
C PHE A 12 11.66 -7.83 -9.98
N ASP A 13 12.98 -7.81 -10.02
CA ASP A 13 13.68 -7.84 -11.31
C ASP A 13 13.42 -9.12 -12.08
N TYR A 14 13.05 -10.19 -11.40
CA TYR A 14 12.75 -11.45 -12.05
C TYR A 14 11.45 -11.40 -12.87
N LEU A 15 10.63 -10.38 -12.64
CA LEU A 15 9.44 -10.19 -13.44
C LEU A 15 9.76 -9.30 -14.63
N GLY A 16 9.11 -9.51 -15.74
CA GLY A 16 9.26 -8.60 -16.86
C GLY A 16 8.70 -7.23 -16.55
N ALA A 17 9.09 -6.24 -17.32
CA ALA A 17 8.65 -4.87 -17.09
C ALA A 17 7.13 -4.74 -17.08
N THR A 18 6.44 -5.49 -17.94
CA THR A 18 5.00 -5.45 -18.00
C THR A 18 4.36 -5.95 -16.71
N LYS A 19 4.91 -7.03 -16.15
CA LYS A 19 4.35 -7.59 -14.93
C LYS A 19 4.64 -6.71 -13.72
N GLN A 20 5.78 -6.04 -13.70
CA GLN A 20 6.08 -5.10 -12.64
C GLN A 20 5.11 -3.92 -12.70
N GLU A 21 4.80 -3.45 -13.89
CA GLU A 21 3.88 -2.34 -14.05
C GLU A 21 2.45 -2.74 -13.64
N GLU A 22 2.04 -3.96 -13.97
CA GLU A 22 0.74 -4.46 -13.56
C GLU A 22 0.67 -4.53 -12.04
N MET A 23 1.71 -5.05 -11.39
CA MET A 23 1.73 -5.15 -9.94
C MET A 23 1.66 -3.78 -9.29
N ARG A 24 2.44 -2.83 -9.80
CA ARG A 24 2.44 -1.47 -9.26
C ARG A 24 1.06 -0.84 -9.42
N ARG A 25 0.42 -1.05 -10.57
CA ARG A 25 -0.90 -0.50 -10.82
C ARG A 25 -1.94 -1.12 -9.88
N ASN A 26 -1.87 -2.44 -9.69
CA ASN A 26 -2.81 -3.13 -8.82
C ASN A 26 -2.66 -2.68 -7.37
N LEU A 27 -1.43 -2.51 -6.90
CA LEU A 27 -1.18 -2.03 -5.55
C LEU A 27 -1.62 -0.59 -5.38
N SER A 28 -1.35 0.25 -6.39
CA SER A 28 -1.80 1.64 -6.34
C SER A 28 -3.31 1.72 -6.25
N LEU A 29 -4.00 0.89 -7.03
CA LEU A 29 -5.46 0.88 -7.00
C LEU A 29 -5.96 0.43 -5.62
N LEU A 30 -5.34 -0.58 -5.04
CA LEU A 30 -5.71 -1.07 -3.72
C LEU A 30 -5.57 0.03 -2.67
N TYR A 31 -4.46 0.77 -2.70
CA TYR A 31 -4.19 1.79 -1.69
C TYR A 31 -5.01 3.06 -1.89
N GLU A 32 -5.49 3.29 -3.12
CA GLU A 32 -6.30 4.47 -3.41
C GLU A 32 -7.80 4.20 -3.26
N THR A 33 -8.20 2.96 -3.12
CA THR A 33 -9.60 2.61 -3.01
C THR A 33 -10.04 2.61 -1.54
N VAL A 34 -11.21 3.10 -1.28
CA VAL A 34 -11.78 3.08 0.07
C VAL A 34 -12.54 1.78 0.24
N GLU A 35 -12.27 1.09 1.35
CA GLU A 35 -12.93 -0.17 1.64
C GLU A 35 -14.45 0.00 1.62
N GLY A 36 -15.14 -0.93 1.03
CA GLY A 36 -16.59 -0.90 0.96
C GLY A 36 -17.15 -0.26 -0.29
N THR A 37 -16.32 0.37 -1.13
CA THR A 37 -16.80 1.06 -2.32
C THR A 37 -16.72 0.21 -3.57
N CYS A 38 -16.01 -0.91 -3.53
CA CYS A 38 -15.85 -1.75 -4.70
C CYS A 38 -16.99 -2.77 -4.77
N PRO A 39 -17.82 -2.75 -5.82
CA PRO A 39 -18.91 -3.71 -5.94
C PRO A 39 -18.34 -5.13 -6.05
N GLY A 40 -18.87 -6.03 -5.28
CA GLY A 40 -18.43 -7.42 -5.35
C GLY A 40 -17.29 -7.76 -4.41
N ASP A 41 -16.51 -6.81 -3.97
CA ASP A 41 -15.44 -7.07 -3.01
C ASP A 41 -15.38 -5.90 -2.04
N ARG A 42 -16.10 -6.02 -0.96
CA ARG A 42 -16.19 -4.92 0.01
C ARG A 42 -14.97 -4.77 0.86
N LEU A 43 -14.08 -5.76 0.86
CA LEU A 43 -12.86 -5.65 1.65
C LEU A 43 -11.71 -5.07 0.83
N PHE A 44 -11.90 -4.90 -0.46
CA PHE A 44 -10.86 -4.32 -1.30
C PHE A 44 -10.72 -2.83 -1.01
N GLY A 45 -9.51 -2.39 -0.78
CA GLY A 45 -9.23 -1.01 -0.45
C GLY A 45 -8.87 -0.83 1.01
N LEU A 46 -8.56 0.36 1.41
CA LEU A 46 -8.14 0.67 2.77
C LEU A 46 -9.33 1.16 3.60
N ASN A 47 -9.35 0.73 4.85
CA ASN A 47 -10.37 1.21 5.77
C ASN A 47 -10.10 2.70 6.05
N PRO A 48 -11.08 3.58 5.88
CA PRO A 48 -10.84 5.02 5.98
C PRO A 48 -10.74 5.57 7.40
N CYS A 49 -10.69 4.72 8.41
CA CYS A 49 -10.66 5.20 9.79
C CYS A 49 -9.48 6.11 10.09
N PHE A 50 -8.39 5.98 9.32
CA PHE A 50 -7.24 6.84 9.54
C PHE A 50 -7.50 8.28 9.13
N GLN A 51 -8.49 8.52 8.28
CA GLN A 51 -8.76 9.87 7.78
C GLN A 51 -9.32 10.80 8.84
N ASP A 52 -9.99 10.24 9.85
CA ASP A 52 -10.57 11.04 10.89
C ASP A 52 -9.73 11.11 12.15
N ALA A 53 -8.57 10.47 12.14
CA ALA A 53 -7.72 10.42 13.32
C ALA A 53 -6.70 11.57 13.33
N PRO A 54 -6.19 11.94 14.49
CA PRO A 54 -5.06 12.87 14.54
C PRO A 54 -3.89 12.33 13.72
N LEU A 55 -3.06 13.22 13.17
CA LEU A 55 -2.05 12.83 12.22
C LEU A 55 -1.11 11.73 12.72
N ASN A 56 -0.68 11.82 13.96
CA ASN A 56 0.22 10.82 14.52
C ASN A 56 -0.44 9.45 14.64
N VAL A 57 -1.74 9.40 14.84
CA VAL A 57 -2.49 8.14 14.88
C VAL A 57 -2.79 7.70 13.45
N ALA A 58 -3.11 8.66 12.58
CA ALA A 58 -3.47 8.36 11.21
C ALA A 58 -2.34 7.64 10.48
N VAL A 59 -1.09 8.04 10.67
CA VAL A 59 0.02 7.38 9.99
C VAL A 59 0.17 5.92 10.44
N ASN A 60 -0.10 5.63 11.71
CA ASN A 60 -0.04 4.27 12.20
C ASN A 60 -1.19 3.42 11.65
N LEU A 61 -2.39 3.98 11.63
CA LEU A 61 -3.55 3.26 11.10
C LEU A 61 -3.38 3.00 9.61
N PHE A 62 -2.86 3.98 8.86
CA PHE A 62 -2.61 3.83 7.45
C PHE A 62 -1.61 2.71 7.20
N ALA A 63 -0.52 2.68 7.97
CA ALA A 63 0.50 1.66 7.80
C ALA A 63 -0.06 0.26 8.06
N LEU A 64 -0.86 0.11 9.10
CA LEU A 64 -1.47 -1.18 9.43
C LEU A 64 -2.39 -1.65 8.31
N GLU A 65 -3.19 -0.74 7.75
CA GLU A 65 -4.09 -1.08 6.66
C GLU A 65 -3.31 -1.49 5.41
N VAL A 66 -2.27 -0.76 5.09
CA VAL A 66 -1.44 -1.07 3.91
C VAL A 66 -0.82 -2.46 4.06
N ILE A 67 -0.26 -2.76 5.22
CA ILE A 67 0.38 -4.05 5.47
C ILE A 67 -0.65 -5.17 5.39
N GLU A 68 -1.78 -5.00 6.04
CA GLU A 68 -2.80 -6.04 6.07
C GLU A 68 -3.38 -6.31 4.69
N LYS A 69 -3.73 -5.26 3.97
CA LYS A 69 -4.36 -5.45 2.66
C LYS A 69 -3.38 -5.97 1.63
N THR A 70 -2.12 -5.59 1.73
CA THR A 70 -1.11 -6.13 0.81
C THR A 70 -0.97 -7.64 1.02
N GLU A 71 -1.00 -8.10 2.26
CA GLU A 71 -0.92 -9.53 2.51
C GLU A 71 -2.11 -10.30 1.96
N ILE A 72 -3.28 -9.69 1.98
CA ILE A 72 -4.50 -10.33 1.50
C ILE A 72 -4.56 -10.36 -0.02
N TYR A 73 -4.25 -9.24 -0.66
CA TYR A 73 -4.48 -9.10 -2.10
C TYR A 73 -3.24 -9.30 -2.96
N GLU A 74 -2.05 -9.23 -2.38
CA GLU A 74 -0.84 -9.48 -3.12
C GLU A 74 0.11 -10.26 -2.26
N ASP A 75 -0.08 -11.57 -2.20
CA ASP A 75 0.68 -12.43 -1.31
C ASP A 75 2.15 -12.60 -1.70
N LYS A 76 2.52 -12.14 -2.88
CA LYS A 76 3.91 -12.22 -3.33
C LYS A 76 4.70 -10.98 -2.97
N ALA A 77 4.08 -10.03 -2.34
CA ALA A 77 4.71 -8.77 -1.97
C ALA A 77 4.67 -8.56 -0.47
N GLU A 78 5.64 -7.84 0.04
CA GLU A 78 5.64 -7.48 1.45
C GLU A 78 6.02 -6.02 1.56
N ILE A 79 5.55 -5.36 2.59
CA ILE A 79 5.85 -3.96 2.81
C ILE A 79 7.19 -3.86 3.54
N LEU A 80 8.15 -3.22 2.92
CA LEU A 80 9.46 -3.05 3.51
C LEU A 80 9.54 -1.78 4.36
N ASP A 81 8.90 -0.72 3.89
CA ASP A 81 8.95 0.55 4.59
C ASP A 81 7.85 1.45 4.06
N ILE A 82 7.44 2.40 4.86
CA ILE A 82 6.48 3.42 4.43
C ILE A 82 7.07 4.75 4.88
N ARG A 83 7.38 5.60 3.91
CA ARG A 83 7.95 6.90 4.18
C ARG A 83 6.95 7.98 3.89
N TYR A 84 7.03 9.08 4.59
CA TYR A 84 6.09 10.18 4.40
C TYR A 84 6.87 11.43 4.03
N THR A 85 6.40 12.10 2.99
CA THR A 85 6.96 13.38 2.58
C THR A 85 5.92 14.45 2.85
N GLN A 86 6.29 15.48 3.59
CA GLN A 86 5.36 16.55 3.90
C GLN A 86 5.35 17.57 2.77
N SER A 87 4.19 17.91 2.29
CA SER A 87 4.06 18.94 1.26
C SER A 87 3.92 20.31 1.91
N GLN A 88 3.98 21.35 1.09
CA GLN A 88 3.92 22.71 1.60
C GLN A 88 2.57 23.05 2.23
N ASP A 89 1.52 22.38 1.83
CA ASP A 89 0.19 22.64 2.37
C ASP A 89 -0.10 21.77 3.59
N GLY A 90 0.91 21.11 4.14
CA GLY A 90 0.75 20.34 5.36
C GLY A 90 0.28 18.92 5.19
N ASN A 91 0.03 18.48 3.97
CA ASN A 91 -0.37 17.10 3.73
C ASN A 91 0.84 16.20 3.67
N LEU A 92 0.65 14.95 4.05
CA LEU A 92 1.70 13.94 3.96
C LEU A 92 1.44 13.05 2.75
N THR A 93 2.48 12.82 1.95
CA THR A 93 2.40 11.89 0.83
C THR A 93 3.15 10.63 1.22
N PRO A 94 2.46 9.50 1.37
CA PRO A 94 3.13 8.26 1.74
C PRO A 94 3.83 7.65 0.53
N GLN A 95 5.02 7.12 0.77
CA GLN A 95 5.73 6.36 -0.24
C GLN A 95 5.85 4.94 0.32
N ILE A 96 5.20 4.01 -0.33
CA ILE A 96 5.14 2.64 0.14
C ILE A 96 6.17 1.81 -0.61
N ILE A 97 7.16 1.32 0.10
CA ILE A 97 8.23 0.53 -0.49
C ILE A 97 7.88 -0.93 -0.34
N VAL A 98 7.63 -1.57 -1.48
CA VAL A 98 7.16 -2.94 -1.54
C VAL A 98 8.26 -3.82 -2.07
N GLY A 99 8.55 -4.89 -1.37
CA GLY A 99 9.57 -5.84 -1.78
C GLY A 99 8.97 -7.18 -2.14
N ALA A 100 9.74 -7.98 -2.86
CA ALA A 100 9.35 -9.33 -3.19
C ALA A 100 9.41 -10.18 -1.93
N LYS A 101 8.31 -10.84 -1.61
CA LYS A 101 8.26 -11.68 -0.43
C LYS A 101 9.07 -12.94 -0.71
N GLN A 102 10.01 -13.22 0.16
CA GLN A 102 10.81 -14.41 0.00
C GLN A 102 10.06 -15.61 0.56
N ASP A 103 10.07 -16.66 -0.22
CA ASP A 103 9.46 -17.89 0.24
C ASP A 103 10.49 -18.62 1.01
N THR A 104 10.48 -18.42 2.29
CA THR A 104 11.46 -19.08 3.12
C THR A 104 11.00 -20.38 3.57
N GLU A 105 9.92 -20.93 3.06
CA GLU A 105 9.37 -22.04 3.53
C GLU A 105 10.08 -23.09 3.16
N GLY A 106 10.70 -23.22 3.34
CA GLY A 106 11.26 -24.30 3.18
C GLY A 106 11.52 -24.78 2.67
N GLY A 107 11.04 -24.07 2.73
CA GLY A 107 11.22 -24.48 2.30
C GLY A 107 11.35 -24.42 2.25
#